data_9bee3c59e5337d0eaaf3ebd424082dc3
#
_entry.id   9bee3c59e5337d0eaaf3ebd424082dc3
#
_cell.length_a   1.000
_cell.length_b   1.000
_cell.length_c   1.000
_cell.angle_alpha   90.00
_cell.angle_beta   90.00
_cell.angle_gamma   90.00
#
_symmetry.space_group_name_H-M   'P 1'
#
loop_
_entity.id
_entity.type
_entity.pdbx_description
1 polymer ?
#
loop_
_entity_poly.entity_id
_entity_poly.type
_entity_poly.pdbx_seq_one_letter_code
_entity_poly.pdbx_strand_id
1 'polypeptide(L)'
;MCGIVGYIGHAGGDRDYFALDVVLEGLRRLEYRGYDSAGVAMYADGDISWRKKAGKVAALDAEIEARPLPDSVLGIGHTRWATHGGPTDLNAHPHVVDGGKLAVVHNGIIENFAELKSELLNKGYNFVSETDTEVAATLLGDVFHNEAAGDLTKAMQLT
;
A
#
# COMPACT_ATOMS: atom_id res chain seq x y z
N MET A 1 11.55 -0.81 12.55
CA MET A 1 11.14 -1.92 11.66
C MET A 1 9.67 -1.76 11.34
N CYS A 2 9.29 -1.87 10.09
CA CYS A 2 7.90 -1.71 9.65
C CYS A 2 7.03 -2.94 9.98
N GLY A 3 5.70 -2.77 9.98
CA GLY A 3 4.71 -3.85 10.11
C GLY A 3 3.81 -3.93 8.87
N ILE A 4 3.51 -5.14 8.43
CA ILE A 4 2.56 -5.42 7.35
C ILE A 4 1.43 -6.29 7.89
N VAL A 5 0.20 -5.96 7.52
CA VAL A 5 -1.00 -6.77 7.77
C VAL A 5 -1.75 -6.94 6.46
N GLY A 6 -2.16 -8.15 6.14
CA GLY A 6 -3.05 -8.45 5.03
C GLY A 6 -4.21 -9.31 5.51
N TYR A 7 -5.40 -9.09 4.96
CA TYR A 7 -6.60 -9.87 5.26
C TYR A 7 -7.36 -10.18 3.98
N ILE A 8 -7.74 -11.42 3.82
CA ILE A 8 -8.68 -11.90 2.80
C ILE A 8 -9.76 -12.68 3.53
N GLY A 9 -10.96 -12.12 3.55
CA GLY A 9 -12.15 -12.74 4.12
C GLY A 9 -13.03 -13.42 3.08
N HIS A 10 -14.12 -14.01 3.54
CA HIS A 10 -15.12 -14.63 2.69
C HIS A 10 -16.43 -13.85 2.79
N ALA A 11 -16.96 -13.40 1.66
CA ALA A 11 -18.26 -12.76 1.63
C ALA A 11 -19.36 -13.81 1.94
N GLY A 12 -20.14 -13.62 3.00
CA GLY A 12 -21.25 -14.49 3.36
C GLY A 12 -20.98 -15.52 4.47
N GLY A 13 -19.92 -15.38 5.27
CA GLY A 13 -19.69 -16.16 6.48
C GLY A 13 -20.49 -15.61 7.68
N ASP A 14 -20.79 -16.47 8.67
CA ASP A 14 -21.54 -16.15 9.92
C ASP A 14 -20.85 -15.12 10.86
N ARG A 15 -19.72 -14.57 10.48
CA ARG A 15 -18.99 -13.51 11.17
C ARG A 15 -18.54 -12.46 10.17
N ASP A 16 -19.20 -11.32 10.20
CA ASP A 16 -18.86 -10.13 9.44
C ASP A 16 -17.59 -9.47 10.01
N TYR A 17 -16.43 -10.07 9.78
CA TYR A 17 -15.17 -9.36 10.00
C TYR A 17 -14.89 -8.56 8.75
N PHE A 18 -15.05 -7.25 8.85
CA PHE A 18 -14.59 -6.36 7.81
C PHE A 18 -13.06 -6.30 7.78
N ALA A 19 -12.49 -6.30 6.59
CA ALA A 19 -11.04 -6.26 6.42
C ALA A 19 -10.39 -5.08 7.15
N LEU A 20 -11.08 -3.94 7.20
CA LEU A 20 -10.59 -2.73 7.87
C LEU A 20 -10.34 -2.97 9.36
N ASP A 21 -11.29 -3.57 10.07
CA ASP A 21 -11.16 -3.82 11.52
C ASP A 21 -9.99 -4.75 11.84
N VAL A 22 -9.87 -5.83 11.05
CA VAL A 22 -8.78 -6.81 11.23
C VAL A 22 -7.42 -6.18 10.93
N VAL A 23 -7.34 -5.39 9.85
CA VAL A 23 -6.09 -4.74 9.45
C VAL A 23 -5.70 -3.68 10.47
N LEU A 24 -6.61 -2.81 10.91
CA LEU A 24 -6.33 -1.77 11.91
C LEU A 24 -5.90 -2.37 13.25
N GLU A 25 -6.59 -3.42 13.73
CA GLU A 25 -6.20 -4.11 14.96
C GLU A 25 -4.79 -4.72 14.82
N GLY A 26 -4.49 -5.33 13.68
CA GLY A 26 -3.15 -5.83 13.38
C GLY A 26 -2.08 -4.74 13.37
N LEU A 27 -2.38 -3.57 12.77
CA LEU A 27 -1.46 -2.42 12.76
C LEU A 27 -1.21 -1.87 14.16
N ARG A 28 -2.24 -1.77 15.03
CA ARG A 28 -2.09 -1.35 16.43
C ARG A 28 -1.15 -2.28 17.19
N ARG A 29 -1.23 -3.58 16.96
CA ARG A 29 -0.32 -4.57 17.56
C ARG A 29 1.11 -4.46 17.04
N LEU A 30 1.31 -3.94 15.82
CA LEU A 30 2.62 -3.77 15.19
C LEU A 30 3.20 -2.37 15.36
N GLU A 31 2.46 -1.42 15.95
CA GLU A 31 2.87 -0.01 16.05
C GLU A 31 4.20 0.17 16.79
N TYR A 32 4.51 -0.70 17.78
CA TYR A 32 5.80 -0.65 18.47
C TYR A 32 7.01 -0.87 17.55
N ARG A 33 6.78 -1.40 16.33
CA ARG A 33 7.82 -1.64 15.31
C ARG A 33 8.00 -0.48 14.34
N GLY A 34 6.95 0.31 14.11
CA GLY A 34 6.98 1.46 13.22
C GLY A 34 5.83 2.39 13.57
N TYR A 35 6.13 3.68 13.75
CA TYR A 35 5.18 4.67 14.24
C TYR A 35 5.34 6.05 13.59
N ASP A 36 6.07 6.14 12.48
CA ASP A 36 6.26 7.41 11.79
C ASP A 36 5.14 7.70 10.77
N SER A 37 4.54 6.66 10.25
CA SER A 37 3.34 6.74 9.42
C SER A 37 2.62 5.40 9.37
N ALA A 38 1.33 5.44 9.06
CA ALA A 38 0.49 4.26 8.87
C ALA A 38 -0.47 4.46 7.70
N GLY A 39 -0.93 3.36 7.12
CA GLY A 39 -1.96 3.43 6.09
C GLY A 39 -2.55 2.07 5.76
N VAL A 40 -3.70 2.13 5.11
CA VAL A 40 -4.50 0.96 4.70
C VAL A 40 -5.02 1.16 3.28
N ALA A 41 -5.20 0.05 2.57
CA ALA A 41 -5.94 -0.01 1.32
C ALA A 41 -6.96 -1.15 1.38
N MET A 42 -8.19 -0.86 0.94
CA MET A 42 -9.33 -1.78 0.91
C MET A 42 -9.81 -1.94 -0.53
N TYR A 43 -10.10 -3.16 -0.93
CA TYR A 43 -10.67 -3.46 -2.24
C TYR A 43 -12.16 -3.75 -2.11
N ALA A 44 -12.99 -2.97 -2.79
CA ALA A 44 -14.43 -3.16 -2.84
C ALA A 44 -14.96 -2.76 -4.24
N ASP A 45 -15.91 -3.52 -4.77
CA ASP A 45 -16.64 -3.21 -5.99
C ASP A 45 -15.76 -2.93 -7.24
N GLY A 46 -14.58 -3.54 -7.30
CA GLY A 46 -13.65 -3.37 -8.43
C GLY A 46 -12.62 -2.26 -8.24
N ASP A 47 -12.71 -1.49 -7.15
CA ASP A 47 -11.84 -0.34 -6.88
C ASP A 47 -11.05 -0.49 -5.59
N ILE A 48 -9.89 0.17 -5.53
CA ILE A 48 -9.08 0.30 -4.32
C ILE A 48 -9.31 1.67 -3.70
N SER A 49 -9.77 1.67 -2.44
CA SER A 49 -9.85 2.86 -1.60
C SER A 49 -8.79 2.82 -0.52
N TRP A 50 -8.13 3.94 -0.24
CA TRP A 50 -7.03 3.98 0.74
C TRP A 50 -7.05 5.22 1.62
N ARG A 51 -6.46 5.09 2.82
CA ARG A 51 -6.10 6.19 3.72
C ARG A 51 -4.70 5.95 4.24
N LYS A 52 -3.92 7.02 4.34
CA LYS A 52 -2.59 6.98 4.93
C LYS A 52 -2.26 8.30 5.61
N LYS A 53 -1.53 8.25 6.71
CA LYS A 53 -1.23 9.40 7.53
C LYS A 53 0.14 9.30 8.18
N ALA A 54 0.87 10.41 8.19
CA ALA A 54 2.06 10.56 9.02
C ALA A 54 1.67 10.54 10.51
N GLY A 55 2.49 9.88 11.33
CA GLY A 55 2.25 9.69 12.74
C GLY A 55 1.77 8.28 13.10
N LYS A 56 1.25 8.13 14.30
CA LYS A 56 0.79 6.86 14.85
C LYS A 56 -0.52 6.38 14.20
N VAL A 57 -0.87 5.12 14.44
CA VAL A 57 -2.14 4.54 13.95
C VAL A 57 -3.36 5.36 14.36
N ALA A 58 -3.33 6.02 15.53
CA ALA A 58 -4.40 6.93 15.94
C ALA A 58 -4.63 8.12 14.98
N ALA A 59 -3.59 8.60 14.29
CA ALA A 59 -3.75 9.64 13.26
C ALA A 59 -4.43 9.07 12.00
N LEU A 60 -4.16 7.82 11.66
CA LEU A 60 -4.86 7.11 10.58
C LEU A 60 -6.33 6.86 10.96
N ASP A 61 -6.62 6.46 12.21
CA ASP A 61 -7.99 6.29 12.70
C ASP A 61 -8.82 7.58 12.52
N ALA A 62 -8.27 8.73 12.93
CA ALA A 62 -8.93 10.04 12.75
C ALA A 62 -9.15 10.39 11.27
N GLU A 63 -8.22 10.03 10.38
CA GLU A 63 -8.35 10.24 8.94
C GLU A 63 -9.46 9.35 8.35
N ILE A 64 -9.59 8.10 8.82
CA ILE A 64 -10.66 7.18 8.40
C ILE A 64 -12.02 7.62 8.91
N GLU A 65 -12.10 8.13 10.14
CA GLU A 65 -13.34 8.71 10.69
C GLU A 65 -13.83 9.91 9.86
N ALA A 66 -12.89 10.78 9.46
CA ALA A 66 -13.21 11.96 8.65
C ALA A 66 -13.60 11.60 7.20
N ARG A 67 -13.00 10.55 6.65
CA ARG A 67 -13.22 10.07 5.28
C ARG A 67 -13.33 8.54 5.28
N PRO A 68 -14.50 7.98 5.58
CA PRO A 68 -14.69 6.54 5.69
C PRO A 68 -14.24 5.75 4.45
N LEU A 69 -13.82 4.52 4.67
CA LEU A 69 -13.53 3.53 3.64
C LEU A 69 -14.75 2.63 3.42
N PRO A 70 -14.92 2.05 2.23
CA PRO A 70 -15.99 1.11 1.98
C PRO A 70 -15.78 -0.19 2.79
N ASP A 71 -16.88 -0.87 3.10
CA ASP A 71 -16.86 -2.22 3.63
C ASP A 71 -16.15 -3.14 2.63
N SER A 72 -15.26 -3.97 3.13
CA SER A 72 -14.44 -4.84 2.30
C SER A 72 -14.07 -6.12 3.03
N VAL A 73 -13.90 -7.19 2.27
CA VAL A 73 -13.36 -8.48 2.75
C VAL A 73 -11.88 -8.67 2.37
N LEU A 74 -11.30 -7.71 1.65
CA LEU A 74 -9.90 -7.74 1.22
C LEU A 74 -9.22 -6.40 1.55
N GLY A 75 -8.13 -6.46 2.31
CA GLY A 75 -7.37 -5.26 2.65
C GLY A 75 -5.94 -5.53 3.04
N ILE A 76 -5.12 -4.51 2.87
CA ILE A 76 -3.72 -4.46 3.31
C ILE A 76 -3.48 -3.23 4.15
N GLY A 77 -2.52 -3.32 5.07
CA GLY A 77 -2.11 -2.19 5.90
C GLY A 77 -0.64 -2.25 6.26
N HIS A 78 -0.10 -1.09 6.63
CA HIS A 78 1.30 -0.91 6.91
C HIS A 78 1.54 0.11 8.03
N THR A 79 2.48 -0.18 8.93
CA THR A 79 3.11 0.80 9.82
C THR A 79 4.57 0.97 9.40
N ARG A 80 4.99 2.22 9.20
CA ARG A 80 6.29 2.56 8.63
C ARG A 80 7.29 2.99 9.70
N TRP A 81 8.54 2.60 9.47
CA TRP A 81 9.74 3.21 10.02
C TRP A 81 10.56 3.72 8.82
N ALA A 82 10.65 5.04 8.67
CA ALA A 82 11.22 5.66 7.48
C ALA A 82 12.68 5.24 7.24
N THR A 83 12.95 4.80 6.01
CA THR A 83 14.30 4.52 5.48
C THR A 83 14.62 5.44 4.30
N HIS A 84 13.67 5.62 3.38
CA HIS A 84 13.77 6.53 2.24
C HIS A 84 12.61 7.54 2.26
N GLY A 85 12.93 8.83 2.23
CA GLY A 85 11.95 9.91 2.38
C GLY A 85 11.47 10.13 3.82
N GLY A 86 11.14 11.36 4.17
CA GLY A 86 10.65 11.74 5.51
C GLY A 86 9.29 11.14 5.87
N PRO A 87 8.86 11.27 7.14
CA PRO A 87 7.56 10.82 7.60
C PRO A 87 6.45 11.80 7.15
N THR A 88 6.01 11.63 5.91
CA THR A 88 4.93 12.43 5.31
C THR A 88 3.78 11.53 4.85
N ASP A 89 2.60 12.12 4.66
CA ASP A 89 1.44 11.39 4.12
C ASP A 89 1.75 10.80 2.73
N LEU A 90 2.55 11.49 1.89
CA LEU A 90 2.93 11.01 0.56
C LEU A 90 3.84 9.78 0.63
N ASN A 91 4.78 9.77 1.57
CA ASN A 91 5.75 8.69 1.74
C ASN A 91 5.20 7.52 2.57
N ALA A 92 4.02 7.65 3.19
CA ALA A 92 3.37 6.56 3.90
C ALA A 92 2.90 5.47 2.92
N HIS A 93 2.93 4.22 3.36
CA HIS A 93 2.34 3.09 2.62
C HIS A 93 0.85 2.92 2.96
N PRO A 94 0.06 2.31 2.07
CA PRO A 94 0.43 1.73 0.79
C PRO A 94 0.72 2.79 -0.28
N HIS A 95 1.55 2.41 -1.28
CA HIS A 95 1.65 3.15 -2.53
C HIS A 95 0.60 2.62 -3.48
N VAL A 96 -0.24 3.53 -3.96
CA VAL A 96 -1.32 3.22 -4.90
C VAL A 96 -0.98 3.85 -6.24
N VAL A 97 -0.88 3.04 -7.25
CA VAL A 97 -0.44 3.38 -8.60
C VAL A 97 -1.44 2.89 -9.65
N ASP A 98 -1.12 3.02 -10.92
CA ASP A 98 -1.94 2.53 -12.03
C ASP A 98 -3.40 3.05 -11.98
N GLY A 99 -3.55 4.35 -11.75
CA GLY A 99 -4.88 4.96 -11.68
C GLY A 99 -5.75 4.46 -10.51
N GLY A 100 -5.12 3.92 -9.45
CA GLY A 100 -5.83 3.41 -8.28
C GLY A 100 -6.11 1.91 -8.32
N LYS A 101 -5.56 1.17 -9.29
CA LYS A 101 -5.85 -0.26 -9.47
C LYS A 101 -4.84 -1.19 -8.82
N LEU A 102 -3.69 -0.67 -8.42
CA LEU A 102 -2.63 -1.44 -7.79
C LEU A 102 -2.19 -0.77 -6.49
N ALA A 103 -2.21 -1.51 -5.39
CA ALA A 103 -1.72 -1.05 -4.08
C ALA A 103 -0.60 -1.97 -3.59
N VAL A 104 0.51 -1.39 -3.16
CA VAL A 104 1.69 -2.12 -2.69
C VAL A 104 2.10 -1.63 -1.30
N VAL A 105 2.40 -2.58 -0.41
CA VAL A 105 3.12 -2.38 0.84
C VAL A 105 4.41 -3.19 0.80
N HIS A 106 5.49 -2.62 1.32
CA HIS A 106 6.80 -3.25 1.24
C HIS A 106 7.62 -2.96 2.50
N ASN A 107 8.33 -3.97 2.98
CA ASN A 107 9.32 -3.87 4.04
C ASN A 107 10.66 -4.30 3.47
N GLY A 108 11.51 -3.34 3.15
CA GLY A 108 12.82 -3.59 2.58
C GLY A 108 13.41 -2.35 1.94
N ILE A 109 14.42 -2.55 1.13
CA ILE A 109 15.10 -1.52 0.33
C ILE A 109 15.27 -2.06 -1.08
N ILE A 110 14.86 -1.28 -2.07
CA ILE A 110 15.11 -1.54 -3.50
C ILE A 110 16.42 -0.84 -3.87
N GLU A 111 17.51 -1.59 -3.90
CA GLU A 111 18.85 -1.02 -4.03
C GLU A 111 19.06 -0.25 -5.34
N ASN A 112 18.48 -0.73 -6.43
CA ASN A 112 18.59 -0.13 -7.77
C ASN A 112 17.42 0.83 -8.09
N PHE A 113 16.67 1.32 -7.08
CA PHE A 113 15.47 2.14 -7.31
C PHE A 113 15.75 3.41 -8.12
N ALA A 114 16.95 3.99 -8.01
CA ALA A 114 17.31 5.22 -8.73
C ALA A 114 17.41 4.99 -10.26
N GLU A 115 17.96 3.86 -10.67
CA GLU A 115 18.04 3.43 -12.07
C GLU A 115 16.63 3.15 -12.60
N LEU A 116 15.85 2.34 -11.89
CA LEU A 116 14.47 2.01 -12.25
C LEU A 116 13.59 3.25 -12.35
N LYS A 117 13.74 4.20 -11.42
CA LYS A 117 13.03 5.49 -11.46
C LYS A 117 13.35 6.28 -12.72
N SER A 118 14.63 6.33 -13.10
CA SER A 118 15.06 7.02 -14.32
C SER A 118 14.46 6.38 -15.58
N GLU A 119 14.43 5.06 -15.65
CA GLU A 119 13.83 4.31 -16.77
C GLU A 119 12.33 4.58 -16.87
N LEU A 120 11.62 4.52 -15.73
CA LEU A 120 10.18 4.75 -15.70
C LEU A 120 9.81 6.21 -16.01
N LEU A 121 10.62 7.19 -15.58
CA LEU A 121 10.46 8.59 -15.98
C LEU A 121 10.61 8.74 -17.50
N ASN A 122 11.56 8.06 -18.13
CA ASN A 122 11.75 8.05 -19.58
C ASN A 122 10.57 7.40 -20.33
N LYS A 123 9.86 6.47 -19.69
CA LYS A 123 8.60 5.87 -20.19
C LYS A 123 7.39 6.79 -19.96
N GLY A 124 7.54 7.93 -19.27
CA GLY A 124 6.47 8.90 -19.02
C GLY A 124 5.72 8.73 -17.70
N TYR A 125 6.17 7.85 -16.81
CA TYR A 125 5.61 7.73 -15.47
C TYR A 125 5.99 8.92 -14.58
N ASN A 126 5.14 9.26 -13.61
CA ASN A 126 5.39 10.32 -12.64
C ASN A 126 5.38 9.73 -11.22
N PHE A 127 6.14 10.35 -10.32
CA PHE A 127 6.27 9.94 -8.93
C PHE A 127 5.85 11.07 -8.01
N VAL A 128 5.10 10.75 -6.95
CA VAL A 128 4.63 11.74 -5.98
C VAL A 128 5.35 11.61 -4.64
N SER A 129 5.97 10.47 -4.38
CA SER A 129 6.74 10.22 -3.16
C SER A 129 8.25 10.13 -3.42
N GLU A 130 8.99 10.10 -2.32
CA GLU A 130 10.45 9.91 -2.32
C GLU A 130 10.85 8.45 -2.06
N THR A 131 9.88 7.53 -2.01
CA THR A 131 10.13 6.14 -1.61
C THR A 131 10.53 5.26 -2.79
N ASP A 132 11.39 4.32 -2.51
CA ASP A 132 11.76 3.24 -3.41
C ASP A 132 10.57 2.32 -3.74
N THR A 133 9.65 2.16 -2.79
CA THR A 133 8.47 1.31 -2.96
C THR A 133 7.48 1.86 -4.01
N GLU A 134 7.35 3.18 -4.17
CA GLU A 134 6.54 3.73 -5.27
C GLU A 134 7.14 3.37 -6.62
N VAL A 135 8.47 3.34 -6.71
CA VAL A 135 9.18 2.93 -7.94
C VAL A 135 8.91 1.46 -8.25
N ALA A 136 9.03 0.58 -7.25
CA ALA A 136 8.72 -0.85 -7.41
C ALA A 136 7.24 -1.09 -7.77
N ALA A 137 6.32 -0.36 -7.13
CA ALA A 137 4.90 -0.44 -7.44
C ALA A 137 4.60 0.00 -8.88
N THR A 138 5.23 1.07 -9.33
CA THR A 138 5.07 1.59 -10.71
C THR A 138 5.65 0.59 -11.73
N LEU A 139 6.81 0.01 -11.44
CA LEU A 139 7.40 -1.04 -12.28
C LEU A 139 6.46 -2.25 -12.38
N LEU A 140 5.91 -2.71 -11.25
CA LEU A 140 4.95 -3.80 -11.23
C LEU A 140 3.72 -3.50 -12.09
N GLY A 141 3.21 -2.27 -12.05
CA GLY A 141 2.10 -1.83 -12.93
C GLY A 141 2.49 -1.84 -14.42
N ASP A 142 3.68 -1.34 -14.75
CA ASP A 142 4.21 -1.36 -16.13
C ASP A 142 4.30 -2.80 -16.67
N VAL A 143 4.92 -3.70 -15.90
CA VAL A 143 5.06 -5.12 -16.25
C VAL A 143 3.71 -5.82 -16.34
N PHE A 144 2.78 -5.52 -15.42
CA PHE A 144 1.43 -6.09 -15.41
C PHE A 144 0.69 -5.85 -16.73
N HIS A 145 0.78 -4.62 -17.26
CA HIS A 145 0.11 -4.27 -18.52
C HIS A 145 0.88 -4.70 -19.76
N ASN A 146 2.20 -4.49 -19.78
CA ASN A 146 2.98 -4.58 -21.00
C ASN A 146 3.62 -5.95 -21.23
N GLU A 147 3.89 -6.74 -20.17
CA GLU A 147 4.61 -8.01 -20.28
C GLU A 147 3.81 -9.22 -19.76
N ALA A 148 3.00 -9.00 -18.73
CA ALA A 148 2.23 -10.05 -18.07
C ALA A 148 0.79 -10.20 -18.59
N ALA A 149 0.33 -9.33 -19.51
CA ALA A 149 -1.00 -9.34 -20.08
C ALA A 149 -2.15 -9.38 -19.05
N GLY A 150 -1.97 -8.67 -17.91
CA GLY A 150 -2.94 -8.61 -16.83
C GLY A 150 -2.89 -9.76 -15.82
N ASP A 151 -1.88 -10.63 -15.89
CA ASP A 151 -1.63 -11.67 -14.89
C ASP A 151 -0.71 -11.13 -13.78
N LEU A 152 -1.27 -10.88 -12.60
CA LEU A 152 -0.52 -10.32 -11.46
C LEU A 152 0.57 -11.28 -10.97
N THR A 153 0.31 -12.60 -10.98
CA THR A 153 1.31 -13.58 -10.53
C THR A 153 2.51 -13.55 -11.46
N LYS A 154 2.28 -13.51 -12.76
CA LYS A 154 3.34 -13.39 -13.76
C LYS A 154 4.06 -12.05 -13.64
N ALA A 155 3.34 -10.95 -13.43
CA ALA A 155 3.95 -9.63 -13.23
C ALA A 155 4.90 -9.64 -12.03
N MET A 156 4.47 -10.17 -10.88
CA MET A 156 5.30 -10.31 -9.67
C MET A 156 6.56 -11.18 -9.88
N GLN A 157 6.53 -12.13 -10.80
CA GLN A 157 7.69 -12.97 -11.12
C GLN A 157 8.71 -12.26 -12.03
N LEU A 158 8.26 -11.28 -12.80
CA LEU A 158 9.06 -10.53 -13.77
C LEU A 158 9.61 -9.20 -13.19
N THR A 159 9.01 -8.69 -12.10
CA THR A 159 9.44 -7.48 -11.39
C THR A 159 10.50 -7.82 -10.36
#